data_42b3e50052e81375580438f58e02c03e
#
_entry.id   42b3e50052e81375580438f58e02c03e
#
_cell.length_a   1.000
_cell.length_b   1.000
_cell.length_c   1.000
_cell.angle_alpha   90.00
_cell.angle_beta   90.00
_cell.angle_gamma   90.00
#
_symmetry.space_group_name_H-M   'P 1'
#
loop_
_entity.id
_entity.type
_entity.pdbx_description
1 polymer ?
#
loop_
_entity_poly.entity_id
_entity_poly.type
_entity_poly.pdbx_seq_one_letter_code
_entity_poly.pdbx_strand_id
1 'polypeptide(L)'
;SEEVEKFVFCLNIDMIGVVLGKEIAVCTSEQSLVNYIDYTAKEIGVPLASSQGVYSSDSTPFADKGIPAISFARIAPPNTATIHNSYDTMKVMKMEHMEKDIAFITSFTEIMANAKRLPVEREMPENMKEKLDIYLLRKRDDKKK
;
A
#
# COMPACT_ATOMS: atom_id res chain seq x y z
N SER A 1 7.57 12.47 18.33
CA SER A 1 8.47 11.86 19.35
C SER A 1 9.74 11.41 18.67
N GLU A 2 10.84 11.35 19.36
CA GLU A 2 12.14 10.89 18.84
C GLU A 2 12.08 9.50 18.19
N GLU A 3 11.15 8.65 18.61
CA GLU A 3 10.94 7.33 18.01
C GLU A 3 10.34 7.42 16.59
N VAL A 4 9.40 8.32 16.35
CA VAL A 4 8.79 8.51 15.02
C VAL A 4 9.83 8.98 13.99
N GLU A 5 10.84 9.73 14.44
CA GLU A 5 11.92 10.21 13.58
C GLU A 5 12.81 9.08 13.04
N LYS A 6 12.82 7.93 13.70
CA LYS A 6 13.61 6.75 13.28
C LYS A 6 12.94 5.95 12.17
N PHE A 7 11.63 6.10 11.97
CA PHE A 7 10.93 5.41 10.88
C PHE A 7 11.18 6.13 9.56
N VAL A 8 11.68 5.42 8.59
CA VAL A 8 12.03 5.97 7.27
C VAL A 8 11.05 5.55 6.18
N PHE A 9 10.33 4.44 6.43
CA PHE A 9 9.40 3.86 5.48
C PHE A 9 8.41 2.94 6.19
N CYS A 10 7.16 2.90 5.74
CA CYS A 10 6.14 1.99 6.22
C CYS A 10 5.68 1.07 5.08
N LEU A 11 5.78 -0.23 5.29
CA LEU A 11 5.25 -1.24 4.40
C LEU A 11 4.15 -2.00 5.14
N ASN A 12 2.92 -1.85 4.70
CA ASN A 12 1.76 -2.53 5.23
C ASN A 12 1.32 -3.65 4.30
N ILE A 13 0.94 -4.78 4.87
CA ILE A 13 0.48 -5.96 4.14
C ILE A 13 -0.89 -6.32 4.69
N ASP A 14 -1.89 -6.26 3.84
CA ASP A 14 -3.27 -6.52 4.23
C ASP A 14 -4.03 -7.21 3.09
N MET A 15 -4.92 -8.14 3.42
CA MET A 15 -5.79 -8.84 2.47
C MET A 15 -5.08 -9.53 1.30
N ILE A 16 -3.87 -10.05 1.49
CA ILE A 16 -3.16 -10.83 0.47
C ILE A 16 -3.70 -12.26 0.36
N GLY A 17 -3.41 -12.95 -0.75
CA GLY A 17 -3.70 -14.38 -0.93
C GLY A 17 -5.13 -14.74 -1.25
N VAL A 18 -6.08 -13.79 -1.35
CA VAL A 18 -7.47 -14.08 -1.71
C VAL A 18 -7.60 -14.58 -3.16
N VAL A 19 -8.56 -15.51 -3.38
CA VAL A 19 -8.81 -16.13 -4.69
C VAL A 19 -9.22 -15.12 -5.73
N LEU A 20 -10.15 -14.23 -5.39
CA LEU A 20 -10.66 -13.20 -6.29
C LEU A 20 -9.91 -11.89 -6.06
N GLY A 21 -9.55 -11.24 -7.14
CA GLY A 21 -8.93 -9.93 -7.08
C GLY A 21 -7.55 -9.87 -7.71
N LYS A 22 -7.11 -8.66 -7.95
CA LYS A 22 -5.75 -8.36 -8.42
C LYS A 22 -4.91 -7.77 -7.30
N GLU A 23 -3.63 -8.05 -7.34
CA GLU A 23 -2.67 -7.45 -6.43
C GLU A 23 -2.53 -5.96 -6.73
N ILE A 24 -2.54 -5.16 -5.68
CA ILE A 24 -2.37 -3.71 -5.74
C ILE A 24 -1.31 -3.25 -4.76
N ALA A 25 -0.71 -2.10 -5.08
CA ALA A 25 0.10 -1.30 -4.15
C ALA A 25 -0.44 0.13 -4.13
N VAL A 26 -0.91 0.58 -2.99
CA VAL A 26 -1.32 1.96 -2.80
C VAL A 26 -0.25 2.70 -2.03
N CYS A 27 0.33 3.73 -2.68
CA CYS A 27 1.42 4.52 -2.14
C CYS A 27 0.90 5.86 -1.61
N THR A 28 1.01 6.06 -0.32
CA THR A 28 0.81 7.36 0.31
C THR A 28 2.18 8.03 0.44
N SER A 29 2.67 8.55 -0.67
CA SER A 29 4.01 9.10 -0.85
C SER A 29 4.11 9.83 -2.19
N GLU A 30 5.33 10.12 -2.63
CA GLU A 30 5.63 10.66 -3.96
C GLU A 30 5.26 9.69 -5.09
N GLN A 31 5.02 10.23 -6.28
CA GLN A 31 4.78 9.45 -7.49
C GLN A 31 5.99 8.58 -7.89
N SER A 32 7.18 9.00 -7.52
CA SER A 32 8.43 8.25 -7.73
C SER A 32 8.37 6.84 -7.11
N LEU A 33 7.73 6.69 -5.95
CA LEU A 33 7.54 5.39 -5.30
C LEU A 33 6.63 4.47 -6.12
N VAL A 34 5.53 5.00 -6.69
CA VAL A 34 4.67 4.25 -7.60
C VAL A 34 5.44 3.75 -8.80
N ASN A 35 6.22 4.64 -9.44
CA ASN A 35 7.03 4.29 -10.60
C ASN A 35 8.09 3.22 -10.26
N TYR A 36 8.67 3.30 -9.07
CA TYR A 36 9.66 2.34 -8.61
C TYR A 36 9.06 0.95 -8.37
N ILE A 37 7.86 0.88 -7.78
CA ILE A 37 7.13 -0.37 -7.61
C ILE A 37 6.76 -0.98 -8.96
N ASP A 38 6.23 -0.18 -9.89
CA ASP A 38 5.87 -0.63 -11.24
C ASP A 38 7.08 -1.19 -11.98
N TYR A 39 8.23 -0.52 -11.86
CA TYR A 39 9.46 -1.01 -12.44
C TYR A 39 9.86 -2.36 -11.83
N THR A 40 9.91 -2.44 -10.50
CA THR A 40 10.30 -3.67 -9.78
C THR A 40 9.34 -4.83 -10.09
N ALA A 41 8.04 -4.57 -10.15
CA ALA A 41 7.04 -5.58 -10.49
C ALA A 41 7.24 -6.12 -11.93
N LYS A 42 7.55 -5.26 -12.88
CA LYS A 42 7.87 -5.64 -14.26
C LYS A 42 9.15 -6.45 -14.36
N GLU A 43 10.20 -6.07 -13.65
CA GLU A 43 11.49 -6.79 -13.60
C GLU A 43 11.32 -8.21 -13.04
N ILE A 44 10.47 -8.37 -12.03
CA ILE A 44 10.19 -9.66 -11.39
C ILE A 44 9.12 -10.45 -12.17
N GLY A 45 8.36 -9.79 -13.06
CA GLY A 45 7.30 -10.42 -13.84
C GLY A 45 5.98 -10.60 -13.08
N VAL A 46 5.69 -9.74 -12.10
CA VAL A 46 4.48 -9.77 -11.30
C VAL A 46 3.45 -8.77 -11.82
N PRO A 47 2.21 -9.20 -12.12
CA PRO A 47 1.13 -8.31 -12.55
C PRO A 47 0.52 -7.57 -11.35
N LEU A 48 1.15 -6.47 -10.96
CA LEU A 48 0.71 -5.61 -9.88
C LEU A 48 0.17 -4.29 -10.44
N ALA A 49 -0.88 -3.75 -9.83
CA ALA A 49 -1.38 -2.41 -10.14
C ALA A 49 -1.03 -1.44 -9.01
N SER A 50 -0.15 -0.50 -9.28
CA SER A 50 0.21 0.51 -8.30
C SER A 50 -0.49 1.84 -8.55
N SER A 51 -0.69 2.62 -7.50
CA SER A 51 -1.30 3.95 -7.57
C SER A 51 -0.88 4.80 -6.38
N GLN A 52 -0.90 6.12 -6.59
CA GLN A 52 -0.77 7.08 -5.50
C GLN A 52 -2.13 7.33 -4.86
N GLY A 53 -2.24 7.20 -3.55
CA GLY A 53 -3.51 7.39 -2.85
C GLY A 53 -3.40 7.25 -1.33
N VAL A 54 -4.51 7.49 -0.65
CA VAL A 54 -4.71 7.15 0.75
C VAL A 54 -5.58 5.90 0.80
N TYR A 55 -5.07 4.84 1.39
CA TYR A 55 -5.78 3.60 1.59
C TYR A 55 -6.20 3.47 3.05
N SER A 56 -7.40 2.95 3.31
CA SER A 56 -7.87 2.70 4.67
C SER A 56 -7.11 1.50 5.26
N SER A 57 -5.97 1.75 5.85
CA SER A 57 -5.04 0.73 6.33
C SER A 57 -4.19 1.25 7.48
N ASP A 58 -3.46 0.35 8.12
CA ASP A 58 -2.53 0.66 9.22
C ASP A 58 -1.33 1.50 8.77
N SER A 59 -1.13 1.68 7.47
CA SER A 59 -0.12 2.60 6.93
C SER A 59 -0.48 4.09 7.07
N THR A 60 -1.77 4.41 7.17
CA THR A 60 -2.28 5.80 7.22
C THR A 60 -1.71 6.63 8.38
N PRO A 61 -1.61 6.12 9.62
CA PRO A 61 -1.00 6.86 10.73
C PRO A 61 0.48 7.22 10.50
N PHE A 62 1.22 6.37 9.80
CA PHE A 62 2.61 6.63 9.42
C PHE A 62 2.69 7.73 8.37
N ALA A 63 1.87 7.63 7.33
CA ALA A 63 1.77 8.64 6.28
C ALA A 63 1.40 10.02 6.83
N ASP A 64 0.52 10.08 7.84
CA ASP A 64 0.14 11.30 8.55
C ASP A 64 1.31 11.97 9.29
N LYS A 65 2.36 11.21 9.59
CA LYS A 65 3.63 11.71 10.17
C LYS A 65 4.71 12.01 9.11
N GLY A 66 4.33 12.04 7.84
CA GLY A 66 5.25 12.30 6.73
C GLY A 66 6.15 11.11 6.41
N ILE A 67 5.85 9.90 6.92
CA ILE A 67 6.59 8.70 6.61
C ILE A 67 6.04 8.11 5.32
N PRO A 68 6.85 7.94 4.25
CA PRO A 68 6.42 7.29 3.03
C PRO A 68 5.83 5.91 3.32
N ALA A 69 4.66 5.63 2.79
CA ALA A 69 3.93 4.41 3.12
C ALA A 69 3.40 3.70 1.87
N ILE A 70 3.44 2.37 1.90
CA ILE A 70 2.83 1.47 0.92
C ILE A 70 1.87 0.54 1.65
N SER A 71 0.72 0.28 1.02
CA SER A 71 -0.16 -0.83 1.39
C SER A 71 -0.28 -1.80 0.23
N PHE A 72 0.19 -3.04 0.44
CA PHE A 72 -0.06 -4.16 -0.47
C PHE A 72 -1.34 -4.87 -0.09
N ALA A 73 -2.19 -5.13 -1.07
CA ALA A 73 -3.46 -5.81 -0.89
C ALA A 73 -3.90 -6.53 -2.17
N ARG A 74 -4.90 -7.41 -2.06
CA ARG A 74 -5.67 -7.91 -3.20
C ARG A 74 -7.08 -7.34 -3.15
N ILE A 75 -7.46 -6.59 -4.18
CA ILE A 75 -8.81 -6.02 -4.28
C ILE A 75 -9.68 -6.91 -5.15
N ALA A 76 -10.71 -7.47 -4.54
CA ALA A 76 -11.75 -8.20 -5.24
C ALA A 76 -12.63 -7.26 -6.08
N PRO A 77 -13.25 -7.78 -7.15
CA PRO A 77 -14.23 -7.01 -7.92
C PRO A 77 -15.37 -6.49 -7.02
N PRO A 78 -16.03 -5.40 -7.41
CA PRO A 78 -17.16 -4.87 -6.64
C PRO A 78 -18.20 -5.96 -6.34
N ASN A 79 -18.74 -5.95 -5.13
CA ASN A 79 -19.75 -6.88 -4.63
C ASN A 79 -19.31 -8.36 -4.49
N THR A 80 -18.00 -8.64 -4.58
CA THR A 80 -17.47 -10.01 -4.38
C THR A 80 -16.56 -10.12 -3.15
N ALA A 81 -16.28 -9.00 -2.48
CA ALA A 81 -15.46 -9.01 -1.28
C ALA A 81 -16.16 -9.69 -0.12
N THR A 82 -15.43 -10.52 0.61
CA THR A 82 -15.91 -11.24 1.80
C THR A 82 -15.44 -10.60 3.09
N ILE A 83 -14.57 -9.62 3.00
CA ILE A 83 -14.03 -8.89 4.15
C ILE A 83 -15.15 -8.32 5.02
N HIS A 84 -14.98 -8.41 6.33
CA HIS A 84 -15.90 -7.92 7.36
C HIS A 84 -17.30 -8.59 7.38
N ASN A 85 -17.40 -9.82 6.87
CA ASN A 85 -18.64 -10.59 6.95
C ASN A 85 -18.37 -12.08 7.24
N SER A 86 -19.43 -12.86 7.47
CA SER A 86 -19.34 -14.28 7.85
C SER A 86 -18.76 -15.21 6.76
N TYR A 87 -18.59 -14.72 5.53
CA TYR A 87 -17.97 -15.47 4.44
C TYR A 87 -16.45 -15.29 4.38
N ASP A 88 -15.89 -14.39 5.21
CA ASP A 88 -14.45 -14.20 5.35
C ASP A 88 -13.84 -15.39 6.13
N THR A 89 -13.50 -16.40 5.39
CA THR A 89 -12.99 -17.67 5.92
C THR A 89 -11.77 -18.11 5.11
N MET A 90 -11.02 -19.09 5.61
CA MET A 90 -9.89 -19.69 4.88
C MET A 90 -10.24 -20.22 3.48
N LYS A 91 -11.53 -20.43 3.18
CA LYS A 91 -11.98 -20.89 1.86
C LYS A 91 -11.80 -19.84 0.75
N VAL A 92 -11.72 -18.56 1.10
CA VAL A 92 -11.47 -17.47 0.15
C VAL A 92 -9.99 -17.23 -0.11
N MET A 93 -9.13 -17.97 0.58
CA MET A 93 -7.67 -17.93 0.41
C MET A 93 -7.21 -19.01 -0.55
N LYS A 94 -6.15 -18.72 -1.31
CA LYS A 94 -5.47 -19.69 -2.17
C LYS A 94 -3.98 -19.61 -1.93
N MET A 95 -3.38 -20.74 -1.56
CA MET A 95 -1.95 -20.82 -1.23
C MET A 95 -1.08 -20.31 -2.38
N GLU A 96 -1.41 -20.66 -3.62
CA GLU A 96 -0.66 -20.21 -4.80
C GLU A 96 -0.63 -18.68 -4.95
N HIS A 97 -1.72 -17.99 -4.61
CA HIS A 97 -1.76 -16.52 -4.61
C HIS A 97 -0.95 -15.96 -3.44
N MET A 98 -1.11 -16.56 -2.26
CA MET A 98 -0.34 -16.17 -1.08
C MET A 98 1.17 -16.27 -1.32
N GLU A 99 1.63 -17.37 -1.90
CA GLU A 99 3.05 -17.59 -2.21
C GLU A 99 3.59 -16.56 -3.21
N LYS A 100 2.82 -16.22 -4.24
CA LYS A 100 3.20 -15.18 -5.22
C LYS A 100 3.26 -13.79 -4.58
N ASP A 101 2.24 -13.43 -3.80
CA ASP A 101 2.19 -12.15 -3.11
C ASP A 101 3.39 -12.03 -2.13
N ILE A 102 3.65 -13.07 -1.32
CA ILE A 102 4.77 -13.12 -0.38
C ILE A 102 6.10 -13.00 -1.11
N ALA A 103 6.30 -13.74 -2.20
CA ALA A 103 7.56 -13.73 -2.95
C ALA A 103 7.89 -12.33 -3.47
N PHE A 104 6.90 -11.63 -4.05
CA PHE A 104 7.09 -10.26 -4.53
C PHE A 104 7.35 -9.29 -3.39
N ILE A 105 6.50 -9.31 -2.35
CA ILE A 105 6.60 -8.38 -1.21
C ILE A 105 7.94 -8.58 -0.49
N THR A 106 8.39 -9.82 -0.33
CA THR A 106 9.71 -10.12 0.27
C THR A 106 10.82 -9.52 -0.56
N SER A 107 10.85 -9.79 -1.87
CA SER A 107 11.88 -9.24 -2.76
C SER A 107 11.90 -7.72 -2.75
N PHE A 108 10.73 -7.09 -2.81
CA PHE A 108 10.62 -5.63 -2.72
C PHE A 108 11.12 -5.10 -1.36
N THR A 109 10.75 -5.76 -0.27
CA THR A 109 11.18 -5.39 1.08
C THR A 109 12.70 -5.50 1.22
N GLU A 110 13.31 -6.56 0.70
CA GLU A 110 14.77 -6.75 0.72
C GLU A 110 15.49 -5.64 -0.05
N ILE A 111 14.97 -5.24 -1.22
CA ILE A 111 15.53 -4.14 -2.00
C ILE A 111 15.47 -2.84 -1.20
N MET A 112 14.33 -2.54 -0.59
CA MET A 112 14.14 -1.32 0.20
C MET A 112 15.01 -1.31 1.46
N ALA A 113 15.08 -2.42 2.18
CA ALA A 113 15.84 -2.54 3.43
C ALA A 113 17.37 -2.47 3.22
N ASN A 114 17.85 -2.93 2.07
CA ASN A 114 19.28 -2.92 1.72
C ASN A 114 19.70 -1.69 0.89
N ALA A 115 18.76 -0.80 0.57
CA ALA A 115 19.05 0.41 -0.19
C ALA A 115 19.98 1.34 0.61
N LYS A 116 21.10 1.75 0.02
CA LYS A 116 21.99 2.76 0.62
C LYS A 116 21.29 4.11 0.82
N ARG A 117 20.34 4.40 -0.04
CA ARG A 117 19.42 5.54 0.01
C ARG A 117 18.07 5.06 -0.48
N LEU A 118 17.01 5.36 0.26
CA LEU A 118 15.65 5.05 -0.19
C LEU A 118 15.34 5.83 -1.48
N PRO A 119 14.59 5.21 -2.42
CA PRO A 119 14.21 5.86 -3.68
C PRO A 119 13.07 6.88 -3.51
N VAL A 120 12.80 7.31 -2.30
CA VAL A 120 11.71 8.21 -1.90
C VAL A 120 12.16 9.07 -0.74
N GLU A 121 11.83 10.35 -0.79
CA GLU A 121 12.12 11.27 0.30
C GLU A 121 11.11 11.10 1.45
N ARG A 122 11.57 11.39 2.68
CA ARG A 122 10.69 11.43 3.86
C ARG A 122 9.95 12.77 3.89
N GLU A 123 9.18 12.98 2.85
CA GLU A 123 8.33 14.15 2.70
C GLU A 123 6.99 13.73 2.09
N MET A 124 5.90 14.19 2.68
CA MET A 124 4.57 13.93 2.16
C MET A 124 4.22 15.01 1.13
N PRO A 125 3.99 14.66 -0.14
CA PRO A 125 3.57 15.60 -1.17
C PRO A 125 2.25 16.30 -0.79
N GLU A 126 2.08 17.53 -1.21
CA GLU A 126 0.93 18.35 -0.83
C GLU A 126 -0.41 17.71 -1.25
N ASN A 127 -0.46 17.11 -2.43
CA ASN A 127 -1.63 16.37 -2.90
C ASN A 127 -1.98 15.15 -2.02
N MET A 128 -1.00 14.55 -1.34
CA MET A 128 -1.23 13.47 -0.40
C MET A 128 -1.61 14.00 0.98
N LYS A 129 -1.03 15.11 1.44
CA LYS A 129 -1.46 15.80 2.67
C LYS A 129 -2.94 16.17 2.58
N GLU A 130 -3.37 16.76 1.45
CA GLU A 130 -4.78 17.10 1.25
C GLU A 130 -5.69 15.86 1.32
N LYS A 131 -5.30 14.76 0.68
CA LYS A 131 -6.06 13.50 0.73
C LYS A 131 -6.11 12.91 2.13
N LEU A 132 -5.00 12.98 2.88
CA LEU A 132 -4.94 12.54 4.27
C LEU A 132 -5.86 13.38 5.16
N ASP A 133 -5.85 14.71 5.00
CA ASP A 133 -6.71 15.60 5.76
C ASP A 133 -8.20 15.34 5.50
N ILE A 134 -8.57 15.05 4.25
CA ILE A 134 -9.93 14.65 3.89
C ILE A 134 -10.28 13.29 4.52
N TYR A 135 -9.40 12.31 4.39
CA TYR A 135 -9.58 10.98 4.95
C TYR A 135 -9.74 11.00 6.48
N LEU A 136 -8.91 11.81 7.15
CA LEU A 136 -8.92 11.98 8.60
C LEU A 136 -9.98 12.98 9.09
N LEU A 137 -10.86 13.43 8.21
CA LEU A 137 -11.95 14.37 8.48
C LEU A 137 -11.49 15.75 9.03
N ARG A 138 -10.26 16.15 8.72
CA ARG A 138 -9.73 17.48 9.07
C ARG A 138 -10.16 18.56 8.06
N LYS A 139 -10.41 18.15 6.81
CA LYS A 139 -10.93 18.97 5.71
C LYS A 139 -12.19 18.34 5.12
N ARG A 140 -13.07 19.16 4.56
CA ARG A 140 -14.22 18.67 3.78
C ARG A 140 -13.79 18.30 2.37
N ASP A 141 -14.39 17.26 1.81
CA ASP A 141 -14.23 16.88 0.41
C ASP A 141 -15.19 17.73 -0.44
N ASP A 142 -14.72 18.87 -0.94
CA ASP A 142 -15.53 19.79 -1.76
C ASP A 142 -15.88 19.20 -3.15
N LYS A 143 -15.32 18.05 -3.52
CA LYS A 143 -15.60 17.34 -4.79
C LYS A 143 -16.80 16.40 -4.71
N LYS A 144 -17.40 16.23 -3.55
CA LYS A 144 -18.60 15.37 -3.33
C LYS A 144 -19.89 16.20 -3.23
N LYS A 145 -20.01 17.25 -4.04
CA LYS A 145 -21.28 17.94 -4.28
C LYS A 145 -21.91 17.47 -5.57
#